data_b6bb21a0a1f9ef1771299694594eb71e
#
_entry.id   b6bb21a0a1f9ef1771299694594eb71e
#
_cell.length_a   1.000
_cell.length_b   1.000
_cell.length_c   1.000
_cell.angle_alpha   90.00
_cell.angle_beta   90.00
_cell.angle_gamma   90.00
#
_symmetry.space_group_name_H-M   'P 1'
#
loop_
_entity.id
_entity.type
_entity.pdbx_description
1 polymer ?
#
loop_
_entity_poly.entity_id
_entity_poly.type
_entity_poly.pdbx_seq_one_letter_code
_entity_poly.pdbx_strand_id
1 'polypeptide(L)'
;MNLKDIVNKGILDLSPYKPGKPIEDLERELGIKNAIKLASNENPLGPSPLAIDAVTKVLNGTHRYPDGNALRLKECLSNKFKVDINCLTIGNGSNDIIEFIARSFLSDK
;
A
#
# COMPACT_ATOMS: atom_id res chain seq x y z
N MET A 1 10.27 33.87 -4.81
CA MET A 1 10.74 32.57 -5.34
C MET A 1 9.50 31.80 -5.78
N ASN A 2 9.37 31.48 -7.05
CA ASN A 2 8.21 30.74 -7.57
C ASN A 2 8.50 29.23 -7.41
N LEU A 3 7.59 28.50 -6.79
CA LEU A 3 7.74 27.05 -6.59
C LEU A 3 7.93 26.29 -7.91
N LYS A 4 7.35 26.77 -9.01
CA LYS A 4 7.52 26.17 -10.33
C LYS A 4 8.96 26.17 -10.85
N ASP A 5 9.80 27.07 -10.34
CA ASP A 5 11.20 27.19 -10.79
C ASP A 5 12.13 26.18 -10.12
N ILE A 6 11.68 25.56 -9.02
CA ILE A 6 12.45 24.60 -8.22
C ILE A 6 11.92 23.15 -8.31
N VAL A 7 10.73 22.97 -8.87
CA VAL A 7 10.15 21.65 -9.06
C VAL A 7 10.67 21.03 -10.37
N ASN A 8 10.91 19.73 -10.35
CA ASN A 8 11.25 18.98 -11.55
C ASN A 8 10.19 19.20 -12.63
N LYS A 9 10.62 19.57 -13.85
CA LYS A 9 9.73 19.89 -14.96
C LYS A 9 8.73 18.78 -15.27
N GLY A 10 9.14 17.52 -15.17
CA GLY A 10 8.27 16.38 -15.40
C GLY A 10 7.08 16.28 -14.43
N ILE A 11 7.18 16.93 -13.25
CA ILE A 11 6.09 16.94 -12.26
C ILE A 11 5.03 17.99 -12.60
N LEU A 12 5.39 19.06 -13.29
CA LEU A 12 4.48 20.16 -13.59
C LEU A 12 3.32 19.72 -14.51
N ASP A 13 3.56 18.72 -15.35
CA ASP A 13 2.59 18.20 -16.32
C ASP A 13 1.81 16.98 -15.81
N LEU A 14 2.12 16.50 -14.58
CA LEU A 14 1.42 15.37 -14.01
C LEU A 14 0.02 15.73 -13.53
N SER A 15 -0.96 14.97 -13.96
CA SER A 15 -2.29 14.99 -13.35
C SER A 15 -2.28 14.18 -12.06
N PRO A 16 -2.66 14.77 -10.90
CA PRO A 16 -2.75 14.02 -9.65
C PRO A 16 -3.69 12.81 -9.79
N TYR A 17 -3.30 11.70 -9.17
CA TYR A 17 -4.18 10.55 -9.05
C TYR A 17 -5.46 10.94 -8.31
N LYS A 18 -6.61 10.60 -8.90
CA LYS A 18 -7.91 10.77 -8.26
C LYS A 18 -8.32 9.44 -7.63
N PRO A 19 -8.30 9.32 -6.29
CA PRO A 19 -8.73 8.10 -5.64
C PRO A 19 -10.21 7.84 -5.88
N GLY A 20 -10.62 6.57 -5.79
CA GLY A 20 -12.02 6.19 -5.80
C GLY A 20 -12.77 6.84 -4.63
N LYS A 21 -14.06 7.18 -4.86
CA LYS A 21 -14.89 7.84 -3.85
C LYS A 21 -15.10 6.93 -2.63
N PRO A 22 -14.93 7.43 -1.39
CA PRO A 22 -15.30 6.70 -0.18
C PRO A 22 -16.80 6.33 -0.17
N ILE A 23 -17.15 5.19 0.43
CA ILE A 23 -18.54 4.73 0.52
C ILE A 23 -19.38 5.76 1.29
N GLU A 24 -18.87 6.25 2.40
CA GLU A 24 -19.53 7.21 3.27
C GLU A 24 -19.86 8.54 2.56
N ASP A 25 -18.98 8.98 1.67
CA ASP A 25 -19.22 10.18 0.86
C ASP A 25 -20.32 9.96 -0.16
N LEU A 26 -20.34 8.78 -0.81
CA LEU A 26 -21.39 8.42 -1.76
C LEU A 26 -22.73 8.29 -1.07
N GLU A 27 -22.80 7.60 0.07
CA GLU A 27 -24.01 7.42 0.85
C GLU A 27 -24.60 8.75 1.33
N ARG A 28 -23.74 9.66 1.79
CA ARG A 28 -24.13 11.01 2.22
C ARG A 28 -24.71 11.83 1.07
N GLU A 29 -24.08 11.80 -0.11
CA GLU A 29 -24.51 12.58 -1.27
C GLU A 29 -25.84 12.08 -1.86
N LEU A 30 -26.00 10.77 -1.92
CA LEU A 30 -27.19 10.16 -2.54
C LEU A 30 -28.32 9.87 -1.53
N GLY A 31 -28.08 10.06 -0.23
CA GLY A 31 -29.05 9.75 0.81
C GLY A 31 -29.36 8.24 0.93
N ILE A 32 -28.45 7.38 0.48
CA ILE A 32 -28.59 5.91 0.53
C ILE A 32 -27.79 5.33 1.69
N LYS A 33 -28.04 4.04 2.00
CA LYS A 33 -27.29 3.28 3.02
C LYS A 33 -26.89 1.92 2.46
N ASN A 34 -25.84 1.34 3.02
CA ASN A 34 -25.33 0.02 2.65
C ASN A 34 -24.92 -0.08 1.17
N ALA A 35 -24.29 0.95 0.64
CA ALA A 35 -23.74 0.92 -0.71
C ALA A 35 -22.66 -0.16 -0.83
N ILE A 36 -22.70 -0.96 -1.89
CA ILE A 36 -21.70 -1.98 -2.17
C ILE A 36 -20.66 -1.38 -3.11
N LYS A 37 -19.42 -1.29 -2.66
CA LYS A 37 -18.31 -0.81 -3.47
C LYS A 37 -17.66 -1.98 -4.21
N LEU A 38 -17.70 -1.95 -5.53
CA LEU A 38 -17.06 -2.94 -6.40
C LEU A 38 -15.77 -2.39 -7.05
N ALA A 39 -15.15 -1.39 -6.41
CA ALA A 39 -13.94 -0.72 -6.88
C ALA A 39 -12.83 -0.81 -5.84
N SER A 40 -11.61 -0.38 -6.26
CA SER A 40 -10.42 -0.28 -5.39
C SER A 40 -9.85 -1.64 -4.92
N ASN A 41 -10.22 -2.75 -5.56
CA ASN A 41 -9.75 -4.10 -5.20
C ASN A 41 -9.96 -4.45 -3.71
N GLU A 42 -10.98 -3.87 -3.09
CA GLU A 42 -11.35 -4.15 -1.71
C GLU A 42 -12.09 -5.49 -1.61
N ASN A 43 -11.81 -6.26 -0.54
CA ASN A 43 -12.52 -7.50 -0.28
C ASN A 43 -13.80 -7.22 0.52
N PRO A 44 -15.01 -7.35 -0.08
CA PRO A 44 -16.27 -7.06 0.60
C PRO A 44 -16.60 -8.04 1.74
N LEU A 45 -15.93 -9.20 1.78
CA LEU A 45 -16.08 -10.20 2.86
C LEU A 45 -15.28 -9.82 4.11
N GLY A 46 -14.48 -8.76 4.04
CA GLY A 46 -13.61 -8.34 5.13
C GLY A 46 -12.36 -9.21 5.31
N PRO A 47 -11.60 -8.97 6.37
CA PRO A 47 -10.38 -9.69 6.65
C PRO A 47 -10.65 -11.11 7.20
N SER A 48 -9.69 -12.00 7.01
CA SER A 48 -9.73 -13.34 7.63
C SER A 48 -9.85 -13.24 9.17
N PRO A 49 -10.74 -14.00 9.82
CA PRO A 49 -10.81 -14.06 11.29
C PRO A 49 -9.47 -14.42 11.94
N LEU A 50 -8.69 -15.30 11.32
CA LEU A 50 -7.35 -15.66 11.81
C LEU A 50 -6.37 -14.47 11.73
N ALA A 51 -6.51 -13.61 10.73
CA ALA A 51 -5.68 -12.41 10.63
C ALA A 51 -6.05 -11.38 11.72
N ILE A 52 -7.34 -11.20 12.00
CA ILE A 52 -7.81 -10.33 13.09
C ILE A 52 -7.27 -10.84 14.43
N ASP A 53 -7.40 -12.12 14.72
CA ASP A 53 -6.90 -12.74 15.96
C ASP A 53 -5.37 -12.55 16.10
N ALA A 54 -4.62 -12.77 15.02
CA ALA A 54 -3.18 -12.58 15.02
C ALA A 54 -2.77 -11.11 15.30
N VAL A 55 -3.44 -10.15 14.66
CA VAL A 55 -3.20 -8.71 14.90
C VAL A 55 -3.54 -8.33 16.35
N THR A 56 -4.68 -8.79 16.85
CA THR A 56 -5.12 -8.48 18.22
C THR A 56 -4.10 -8.96 19.26
N LYS A 57 -3.49 -10.13 19.06
CA LYS A 57 -2.47 -10.68 19.97
C LYS A 57 -1.19 -9.85 20.02
N VAL A 58 -0.86 -9.13 18.99
CA VAL A 58 0.40 -8.34 18.92
C VAL A 58 0.22 -6.86 19.22
N LEU A 59 -1.01 -6.35 19.36
CA LEU A 59 -1.31 -4.94 19.57
C LEU A 59 -0.55 -4.32 20.75
N ASN A 60 -0.42 -5.03 21.85
CA ASN A 60 0.32 -4.55 23.03
C ASN A 60 1.83 -4.37 22.79
N GLY A 61 2.36 -4.95 21.71
CA GLY A 61 3.76 -4.84 21.32
C GLY A 61 4.06 -3.77 20.26
N THR A 62 3.04 -3.07 19.75
CA THR A 62 3.18 -2.12 18.64
C THR A 62 3.97 -0.85 18.96
N HIS A 63 4.27 -0.61 20.24
CA HIS A 63 5.17 0.47 20.68
C HIS A 63 6.65 0.18 20.33
N ARG A 64 6.98 -0.98 19.82
CA ARG A 64 8.32 -1.35 19.36
C ARG A 64 8.37 -1.42 17.83
N TYR A 65 9.48 -0.99 17.26
CA TYR A 65 9.68 -1.13 15.82
C TYR A 65 9.72 -2.61 15.40
N PRO A 66 9.10 -2.96 14.27
CA PRO A 66 9.27 -4.28 13.67
C PRO A 66 10.68 -4.46 13.13
N ASP A 67 11.06 -5.71 12.79
CA ASP A 67 12.26 -5.99 12.03
C ASP A 67 12.23 -5.31 10.66
N GLY A 68 13.17 -4.38 10.42
CA GLY A 68 13.26 -3.63 9.17
C GLY A 68 13.53 -4.51 7.93
N ASN A 69 14.10 -5.70 8.12
CA ASN A 69 14.33 -6.67 7.05
C ASN A 69 13.12 -7.54 6.75
N ALA A 70 12.08 -7.50 7.59
CA ALA A 70 10.88 -8.34 7.51
C ALA A 70 11.21 -9.85 7.34
N LEU A 71 12.26 -10.35 8.02
CA LEU A 71 12.80 -11.70 7.82
C LEU A 71 11.73 -12.77 7.96
N ARG A 72 10.97 -12.77 9.05
CA ARG A 72 9.90 -13.74 9.28
C ARG A 72 8.84 -13.77 8.19
N LEU A 73 8.47 -12.60 7.67
CA LEU A 73 7.53 -12.49 6.55
C LEU A 73 8.13 -13.06 5.28
N LYS A 74 9.38 -12.72 4.97
CA LYS A 74 10.09 -13.25 3.80
C LYS A 74 10.25 -14.76 3.85
N GLU A 75 10.59 -15.34 5.01
CA GLU A 75 10.64 -16.79 5.19
C GLU A 75 9.30 -17.46 4.92
N CYS A 76 8.21 -16.90 5.47
CA CYS A 76 6.86 -17.42 5.23
C CYS A 76 6.48 -17.34 3.73
N LEU A 77 6.76 -16.24 3.07
CA LEU A 77 6.47 -16.05 1.64
C LEU A 77 7.33 -16.97 0.77
N SER A 78 8.62 -17.06 1.04
CA SER A 78 9.56 -17.96 0.38
C SER A 78 9.07 -19.41 0.44
N ASN A 79 8.70 -19.86 1.64
CA ASN A 79 8.18 -21.21 1.84
C ASN A 79 6.83 -21.44 1.13
N LYS A 80 5.94 -20.47 1.16
CA LYS A 80 4.61 -20.56 0.55
C LYS A 80 4.67 -20.58 -0.97
N PHE A 81 5.46 -19.70 -1.56
CA PHE A 81 5.52 -19.50 -3.01
C PHE A 81 6.69 -20.22 -3.68
N LYS A 82 7.57 -20.87 -2.90
CA LYS A 82 8.76 -21.58 -3.39
C LYS A 82 9.69 -20.68 -4.22
N VAL A 83 9.86 -19.44 -3.77
CA VAL A 83 10.80 -18.47 -4.33
C VAL A 83 11.96 -18.25 -3.36
N ASP A 84 13.14 -17.95 -3.91
CA ASP A 84 14.31 -17.61 -3.09
C ASP A 84 14.03 -16.36 -2.26
N ILE A 85 14.40 -16.40 -0.98
CA ILE A 85 14.22 -15.28 -0.04
C ILE A 85 14.91 -13.99 -0.52
N ASN A 86 16.01 -14.12 -1.26
CA ASN A 86 16.74 -13.00 -1.85
C ASN A 86 16.01 -12.36 -3.04
N CYS A 87 14.99 -13.02 -3.58
CA CYS A 87 14.12 -12.48 -4.62
C CYS A 87 12.90 -11.74 -4.06
N LEU A 88 12.82 -11.54 -2.74
CA LEU A 88 11.71 -10.88 -2.08
C LEU A 88 12.09 -9.49 -1.58
N THR A 89 11.40 -8.48 -2.06
CA THR A 89 11.45 -7.10 -1.55
C THR A 89 10.12 -6.76 -0.89
N ILE A 90 10.16 -6.18 0.30
CA ILE A 90 8.98 -5.79 1.08
C ILE A 90 8.89 -4.27 1.13
N GLY A 91 7.70 -3.74 0.98
CA GLY A 91 7.41 -2.30 1.09
C GLY A 91 6.00 -2.06 1.65
N ASN A 92 5.68 -0.83 2.01
CA ASN A 92 4.36 -0.42 2.46
C ASN A 92 3.40 -0.26 1.26
N GLY A 93 3.01 -1.39 0.70
CA GLY A 93 2.20 -1.45 -0.51
C GLY A 93 3.01 -1.30 -1.79
N SER A 94 2.30 -1.31 -2.93
CA SER A 94 2.90 -1.24 -4.25
C SER A 94 3.60 0.08 -4.55
N ASN A 95 3.20 1.18 -3.91
CA ASN A 95 3.81 2.49 -4.14
C ASN A 95 5.29 2.52 -3.75
N ASP A 96 5.65 1.96 -2.58
CA ASP A 96 7.05 1.84 -2.18
C ASP A 96 7.85 1.00 -3.19
N ILE A 97 7.28 -0.10 -3.64
CA ILE A 97 7.96 -0.99 -4.60
C ILE A 97 8.18 -0.28 -5.95
N ILE A 98 7.19 0.45 -6.44
CA ILE A 98 7.31 1.24 -7.67
C ILE A 98 8.40 2.31 -7.51
N GLU A 99 8.42 2.99 -6.36
CA GLU A 99 9.44 4.01 -6.08
C GLU A 99 10.84 3.39 -6.00
N PHE A 100 11.01 2.23 -5.34
CA PHE A 100 12.29 1.54 -5.27
C PHE A 100 12.79 1.13 -6.65
N ILE A 101 11.90 0.61 -7.51
CA ILE A 101 12.25 0.28 -8.90
C ILE A 101 12.66 1.54 -9.66
N ALA A 102 11.84 2.60 -9.58
CA ALA A 102 12.12 3.84 -10.28
C ALA A 102 13.48 4.43 -9.87
N ARG A 103 13.74 4.54 -8.58
CA ARG A 103 15.01 5.09 -8.06
C ARG A 103 16.22 4.20 -8.36
N SER A 104 16.03 2.88 -8.46
CA SER A 104 17.13 1.95 -8.68
C SER A 104 17.51 1.78 -10.15
N PHE A 105 16.55 1.90 -11.05
CA PHE A 105 16.72 1.51 -12.45
C PHE A 105 16.42 2.63 -13.47
N LEU A 106 15.69 3.66 -13.09
CA LEU A 106 15.40 4.79 -13.98
C LEU A 106 16.38 5.93 -13.73
N SER A 107 17.06 6.34 -14.79
CA SER A 107 17.97 7.49 -14.78
C SER A 107 17.75 8.33 -16.03
N ASP A 108 18.20 9.59 -15.99
CA ASP A 108 18.10 10.56 -17.10
C ASP A 108 19.05 10.22 -18.28
N LYS A 109 19.33 8.94 -18.54
CA LYS A 109 20.19 8.50 -19.66
C LYS A 109 19.36 8.28 -20.90
#